data_10890efc17b6bb53410bd7fe9d5039ff
#
_entry.id   10890efc17b6bb53410bd7fe9d5039ff
#
_cell.length_a   1.000
_cell.length_b   1.000
_cell.length_c   1.000
_cell.angle_alpha   90.00
_cell.angle_beta   90.00
_cell.angle_gamma   90.00
#
_symmetry.space_group_name_H-M   'P 1'
#
loop_
_entity.id
_entity.type
_entity.pdbx_description
1 polymer ?
#
loop_
_entity_poly.entity_id
_entity_poly.type
_entity_poly.pdbx_seq_one_letter_code
_entity_poly.pdbx_strand_id
1 'polypeptide(L)'
;MNPTFYKITVCQIITLFGNAALRFALPLYLLRRIDSAALYGSVTALALVPMLLGTLAGGVLADRCRKQKIMAVLDTVSAIGMAAAAVILPAAPVTPLVLAALCLLYAVEGLYQPAVRASLPLLLDGAALARGNAVIQLVDTIDELLGPLLGSVLLHTLGLRGLLLLCAVCFAVSALWERTLPIPHAPAARSDQRLPPKALFPRARPLLRLAAVLALLNLAVVPAVTVGVPLLVVRYYAFSDTALAVTQSAMSAGGLLGGVLAGAFAKRLFLRRGTAALWCITAVCALLGLAVLPCVPAAAGYIAVTSLAFCMMAAAALFQILLFTAIQAHAPTGQTGRFMSLITVCACLTQPAGQAAFGLLYGHFAALPSAVLFTAAAASIFISLAASHIFKRAASFSKS
;
A
#
# COMPACT_ATOMS: atom_id res chain seq x y z
N MET A 1 12.83 12.31 24.71
CA MET A 1 12.96 11.25 23.66
C MET A 1 14.44 11.14 23.28
N ASN A 2 14.92 9.95 22.95
CA ASN A 2 16.31 9.66 22.62
C ASN A 2 16.75 10.45 21.36
N PRO A 3 17.90 11.16 21.35
CA PRO A 3 18.38 11.90 20.19
C PRO A 3 18.59 11.02 18.95
N THR A 4 18.93 9.76 19.12
CA THR A 4 19.05 8.78 18.02
C THR A 4 17.71 8.54 17.34
N PHE A 5 16.60 8.52 18.09
CA PHE A 5 15.26 8.39 17.53
C PHE A 5 14.90 9.55 16.59
N TYR A 6 15.20 10.80 16.99
CA TYR A 6 14.96 11.96 16.11
C TYR A 6 15.75 11.87 14.82
N LYS A 7 17.01 11.43 14.88
CA LYS A 7 17.85 11.25 13.68
C LYS A 7 17.25 10.19 12.76
N ILE A 8 16.79 9.05 13.29
CA ILE A 8 16.12 8.01 12.50
C ILE A 8 14.86 8.58 11.83
N THR A 9 14.04 9.32 12.57
CA THR A 9 12.81 9.92 12.04
C THR A 9 13.11 10.90 10.89
N VAL A 10 14.15 11.72 11.01
CA VAL A 10 14.56 12.64 9.93
C VAL A 10 15.05 11.88 8.71
N CYS A 11 15.92 10.87 8.88
CA CYS A 11 16.34 10.01 7.76
C CYS A 11 15.13 9.36 7.09
N GLN A 12 14.21 8.82 7.88
CA GLN A 12 12.99 8.20 7.35
C GLN A 12 12.14 9.19 6.56
N ILE A 13 11.95 10.41 7.04
CA ILE A 13 11.23 11.46 6.29
C ILE A 13 11.89 11.68 4.92
N ILE A 14 13.21 11.86 4.88
CA ILE A 14 13.94 12.10 3.64
C ILE A 14 13.79 10.92 2.67
N THR A 15 13.99 9.70 3.15
CA THR A 15 13.89 8.48 2.34
C THR A 15 12.48 8.24 1.83
N LEU A 16 11.46 8.35 2.70
CA LEU A 16 10.07 8.10 2.34
C LEU A 16 9.56 9.13 1.33
N PHE A 17 9.80 10.42 1.55
CA PHE A 17 9.37 11.45 0.58
C PHE A 17 10.01 11.27 -0.80
N GLY A 18 11.31 10.92 -0.85
CA GLY A 18 11.96 10.58 -2.12
C GLY A 18 11.31 9.36 -2.79
N ASN A 19 11.00 8.34 -2.00
CA ASN A 19 10.36 7.11 -2.46
C ASN A 19 8.92 7.36 -2.95
N ALA A 20 8.09 8.06 -2.17
CA ALA A 20 6.70 8.33 -2.53
C ALA A 20 6.56 9.23 -3.76
N ALA A 21 7.40 10.26 -3.88
CA ALA A 21 7.44 11.11 -5.06
C ALA A 21 7.76 10.31 -6.33
N LEU A 22 8.75 9.40 -6.28
CA LEU A 22 9.12 8.55 -7.41
C LEU A 22 8.07 7.47 -7.70
N ARG A 23 7.46 6.85 -6.68
CA ARG A 23 6.40 5.85 -6.86
C ARG A 23 5.14 6.43 -7.49
N PHE A 24 4.91 7.73 -7.35
CA PHE A 24 3.87 8.44 -8.09
C PHE A 24 4.35 8.84 -9.50
N ALA A 25 5.52 9.46 -9.60
CA ALA A 25 6.01 10.05 -10.84
C ALA A 25 6.37 9.03 -11.93
N LEU A 26 6.96 7.88 -11.55
CA LEU A 26 7.38 6.85 -12.51
C LEU A 26 6.20 6.18 -13.22
N PRO A 27 5.13 5.70 -12.54
CA PRO A 27 3.95 5.17 -13.20
C PRO A 27 3.23 6.25 -14.03
N LEU A 28 3.16 7.49 -13.55
CA LEU A 28 2.55 8.61 -14.28
C LEU A 28 3.31 8.92 -15.57
N TYR A 29 4.64 8.98 -15.48
CA TYR A 29 5.49 9.19 -16.66
C TYR A 29 5.32 8.07 -17.68
N LEU A 30 5.24 6.82 -17.22
CA LEU A 30 4.95 5.67 -18.07
C LEU A 30 3.58 5.81 -18.73
N LEU A 31 2.53 6.12 -17.94
CA LEU A 31 1.16 6.27 -18.42
C LEU A 31 1.02 7.31 -19.53
N ARG A 32 1.86 8.37 -19.50
CA ARG A 32 1.92 9.42 -20.53
C ARG A 32 2.64 8.99 -21.82
N ARG A 33 3.47 7.93 -21.76
CA ARG A 33 4.34 7.48 -22.87
C ARG A 33 3.86 6.23 -23.57
N ILE A 34 3.00 5.43 -22.93
CA ILE A 34 2.49 4.17 -23.47
C ILE A 34 0.99 4.26 -23.67
N ASP A 35 0.49 3.68 -24.77
CA ASP A 35 -0.94 3.68 -25.07
C ASP A 35 -1.69 2.45 -24.53
N SER A 36 -0.98 1.53 -23.86
CA SER A 36 -1.55 0.28 -23.35
C SER A 36 -1.86 0.35 -21.86
N ALA A 37 -3.13 0.31 -21.50
CA ALA A 37 -3.58 0.16 -20.11
C ALA A 37 -3.16 -1.19 -19.52
N ALA A 38 -3.13 -2.24 -20.35
CA ALA A 38 -2.65 -3.57 -19.97
C ALA A 38 -1.18 -3.54 -19.57
N LEU A 39 -0.33 -2.83 -20.34
CA LEU A 39 1.09 -2.69 -20.02
C LEU A 39 1.28 -1.88 -18.73
N TYR A 40 0.53 -0.79 -18.54
CA TYR A 40 0.53 -0.01 -17.31
C TYR A 40 0.17 -0.87 -16.08
N GLY A 41 -0.94 -1.60 -16.15
CA GLY A 41 -1.37 -2.50 -15.08
C GLY A 41 -0.37 -3.63 -14.81
N SER A 42 0.26 -4.18 -15.85
CA SER A 42 1.28 -5.22 -15.71
C SER A 42 2.56 -4.71 -15.05
N VAL A 43 3.02 -3.51 -15.41
CA VAL A 43 4.22 -2.88 -14.81
C VAL A 43 3.97 -2.58 -13.34
N THR A 44 2.83 -1.99 -13.00
CA THR A 44 2.48 -1.70 -11.61
C THR A 44 2.29 -2.97 -10.78
N ALA A 45 1.69 -4.01 -11.36
CA ALA A 45 1.54 -5.32 -10.72
C ALA A 45 2.90 -5.98 -10.44
N LEU A 46 3.78 -6.02 -11.46
CA LEU A 46 5.08 -6.66 -11.34
C LEU A 46 5.98 -5.94 -10.33
N ALA A 47 5.87 -4.62 -10.24
CA ALA A 47 6.62 -3.81 -9.28
C ALA A 47 6.28 -4.14 -7.81
N LEU A 48 5.07 -4.61 -7.50
CA LEU A 48 4.68 -5.01 -6.14
C LEU A 48 5.32 -6.32 -5.68
N VAL A 49 5.70 -7.21 -6.60
CA VAL A 49 6.27 -8.52 -6.26
C VAL A 49 7.56 -8.39 -5.42
N PRO A 50 8.55 -7.56 -5.81
CA PRO A 50 9.74 -7.32 -4.98
C PRO A 50 9.43 -6.76 -3.59
N MET A 51 8.40 -5.92 -3.43
CA MET A 51 7.98 -5.41 -2.12
C MET A 51 7.53 -6.54 -1.20
N LEU A 52 6.70 -7.46 -1.71
CA LEU A 52 6.20 -8.59 -0.93
C LEU A 52 7.34 -9.52 -0.51
N LEU A 53 8.23 -9.85 -1.43
CA LEU A 53 9.42 -10.65 -1.14
C LEU A 53 10.35 -9.93 -0.17
N GLY A 54 10.55 -8.63 -0.36
CA GLY A 54 11.33 -7.77 0.51
C GLY A 54 10.78 -7.71 1.94
N THR A 55 9.47 -7.61 2.10
CA THR A 55 8.83 -7.58 3.44
C THR A 55 9.03 -8.90 4.19
N LEU A 56 8.93 -10.04 3.51
CA LEU A 56 9.20 -11.36 4.09
C LEU A 56 10.66 -11.52 4.50
N ALA A 57 11.58 -11.14 3.60
CA ALA A 57 13.03 -11.21 3.85
C ALA A 57 13.49 -10.16 4.88
N GLY A 58 12.88 -8.97 4.86
CA GLY A 58 13.21 -7.84 5.72
C GLY A 58 13.04 -8.13 7.20
N GLY A 59 11.97 -8.84 7.57
CA GLY A 59 11.77 -9.29 8.95
C GLY A 59 12.91 -10.18 9.43
N VAL A 60 13.29 -11.18 8.64
CA VAL A 60 14.41 -12.10 8.96
C VAL A 60 15.75 -11.36 9.00
N LEU A 61 15.96 -10.44 8.05
CA LEU A 61 17.19 -9.66 7.96
C LEU A 61 17.32 -8.69 9.14
N ALA A 62 16.21 -8.03 9.51
CA ALA A 62 16.15 -7.14 10.67
C ALA A 62 16.46 -7.86 11.98
N ASP A 63 16.11 -9.13 12.12
CA ASP A 63 16.43 -9.93 13.31
C ASP A 63 17.91 -10.34 13.38
N ARG A 64 18.54 -10.58 12.24
CA ARG A 64 19.91 -11.13 12.17
C ARG A 64 21.00 -10.09 12.00
N CYS A 65 20.70 -8.97 11.32
CA CYS A 65 21.68 -7.96 10.97
C CYS A 65 21.52 -6.68 11.79
N ARG A 66 22.55 -5.84 11.80
CA ARG A 66 22.47 -4.50 12.39
C ARG A 66 21.50 -3.64 11.58
N LYS A 67 20.40 -3.16 12.21
CA LYS A 67 19.33 -2.37 11.57
C LYS A 67 19.89 -1.15 10.83
N GLN A 68 20.83 -0.44 11.47
CA GLN A 68 21.56 0.68 10.89
C GLN A 68 22.25 0.32 9.56
N LYS A 69 22.91 -0.85 9.49
CA LYS A 69 23.59 -1.28 8.24
C LYS A 69 22.57 -1.59 7.14
N ILE A 70 21.43 -2.21 7.50
CA ILE A 70 20.37 -2.52 6.54
C ILE A 70 19.86 -1.22 5.91
N MET A 71 19.47 -0.24 6.73
CA MET A 71 18.95 1.04 6.28
C MET A 71 19.97 1.74 5.36
N ALA A 72 21.20 1.96 5.84
CA ALA A 72 22.23 2.65 5.08
C ALA A 72 22.61 1.95 3.76
N VAL A 73 22.62 0.62 3.71
CA VAL A 73 22.87 -0.14 2.47
C VAL A 73 21.71 0.04 1.49
N LEU A 74 20.47 -0.05 1.96
CA LEU A 74 19.28 0.08 1.12
C LEU A 74 19.18 1.48 0.52
N ASP A 75 19.42 2.54 1.30
CA ASP A 75 19.45 3.91 0.79
C ASP A 75 20.63 4.14 -0.17
N THR A 76 21.80 3.53 0.10
CA THR A 76 22.93 3.57 -0.86
C THR A 76 22.56 2.92 -2.19
N VAL A 77 21.90 1.75 -2.16
CA VAL A 77 21.45 1.05 -3.36
C VAL A 77 20.40 1.87 -4.11
N SER A 78 19.46 2.51 -3.40
CA SER A 78 18.48 3.42 -4.00
C SER A 78 19.14 4.62 -4.66
N ALA A 79 20.12 5.25 -3.99
CA ALA A 79 20.86 6.39 -4.52
C ALA A 79 21.57 6.03 -5.84
N ILE A 80 22.32 4.93 -5.84
CA ILE A 80 23.02 4.44 -7.04
C ILE A 80 22.02 4.06 -8.14
N GLY A 81 20.95 3.36 -7.79
CA GLY A 81 19.93 2.94 -8.76
C GLY A 81 19.24 4.13 -9.43
N MET A 82 18.84 5.15 -8.66
CA MET A 82 18.20 6.35 -9.22
C MET A 82 19.17 7.21 -10.03
N ALA A 83 20.42 7.35 -9.58
CA ALA A 83 21.46 8.03 -10.36
C ALA A 83 21.72 7.32 -11.69
N ALA A 84 21.86 6.00 -11.67
CA ALA A 84 22.02 5.19 -12.88
C ALA A 84 20.82 5.32 -13.82
N ALA A 85 19.59 5.26 -13.29
CA ALA A 85 18.37 5.45 -14.07
C ALA A 85 18.34 6.84 -14.74
N ALA A 86 18.76 7.89 -14.04
CA ALA A 86 18.84 9.26 -14.59
C ALA A 86 19.87 9.39 -15.73
N VAL A 87 20.98 8.66 -15.64
CA VAL A 87 22.03 8.64 -16.69
C VAL A 87 21.56 7.86 -17.91
N ILE A 88 20.91 6.72 -17.68
CA ILE A 88 20.50 5.79 -18.76
C ILE A 88 19.21 6.28 -19.46
N LEU A 89 18.38 7.08 -18.78
CA LEU A 89 17.06 7.53 -19.26
C LEU A 89 17.04 8.06 -20.71
N PRO A 90 18.03 8.81 -21.22
CA PRO A 90 18.00 9.32 -22.59
C PRO A 90 18.16 8.23 -23.67
N ALA A 91 18.82 7.10 -23.32
CA ALA A 91 19.19 6.05 -24.26
C ALA A 91 18.36 4.76 -24.09
N ALA A 92 17.74 4.56 -22.93
CA ALA A 92 17.02 3.32 -22.63
C ALA A 92 15.54 3.38 -23.04
N PRO A 93 14.96 2.25 -23.41
CA PRO A 93 13.49 2.17 -23.54
C PRO A 93 12.81 2.42 -22.18
N VAL A 94 11.77 3.27 -22.21
CA VAL A 94 11.14 3.82 -20.99
C VAL A 94 10.54 2.73 -20.10
N THR A 95 9.82 1.76 -20.70
CA THR A 95 9.09 0.74 -19.93
C THR A 95 9.99 -0.11 -19.04
N PRO A 96 11.07 -0.76 -19.54
CA PRO A 96 11.94 -1.56 -18.68
C PRO A 96 12.70 -0.71 -17.67
N LEU A 97 13.05 0.53 -18.00
CA LEU A 97 13.72 1.44 -17.06
C LEU A 97 12.81 1.79 -15.89
N VAL A 98 11.56 2.18 -16.16
CA VAL A 98 10.57 2.50 -15.14
C VAL A 98 10.23 1.27 -14.30
N LEU A 99 10.07 0.10 -14.93
CA LEU A 99 9.84 -1.15 -14.20
C LEU A 99 11.00 -1.47 -13.26
N ALA A 100 12.24 -1.39 -13.73
CA ALA A 100 13.43 -1.66 -12.93
C ALA A 100 13.54 -0.69 -11.73
N ALA A 101 13.31 0.61 -11.98
CA ALA A 101 13.31 1.63 -10.93
C ALA A 101 12.20 1.38 -9.89
N LEU A 102 10.98 1.07 -10.32
CA LEU A 102 9.87 0.74 -9.42
C LEU A 102 10.14 -0.54 -8.63
N CYS A 103 10.62 -1.59 -9.27
CA CYS A 103 10.99 -2.83 -8.59
C CYS A 103 12.05 -2.59 -7.51
N LEU A 104 13.04 -1.74 -7.79
CA LEU A 104 14.07 -1.36 -6.82
C LEU A 104 13.45 -0.62 -5.63
N LEU A 105 12.65 0.43 -5.88
CA LEU A 105 12.02 1.24 -4.84
C LEU A 105 11.12 0.40 -3.93
N TYR A 106 10.29 -0.46 -4.52
CA TYR A 106 9.39 -1.34 -3.77
C TYR A 106 10.15 -2.44 -3.01
N ALA A 107 11.21 -3.02 -3.60
CA ALA A 107 12.07 -3.98 -2.89
C ALA A 107 12.74 -3.35 -1.66
N VAL A 108 13.29 -2.15 -1.85
CA VAL A 108 13.91 -1.38 -0.76
C VAL A 108 12.91 -1.09 0.33
N GLU A 109 11.72 -0.60 0.00
CA GLU A 109 10.67 -0.31 0.99
C GLU A 109 10.29 -1.55 1.80
N GLY A 110 10.08 -2.69 1.12
CA GLY A 110 9.75 -3.95 1.79
C GLY A 110 10.83 -4.41 2.78
N LEU A 111 12.10 -4.11 2.52
CA LEU A 111 13.22 -4.44 3.40
C LEU A 111 13.46 -3.38 4.48
N TYR A 112 13.25 -2.10 4.16
CA TYR A 112 13.56 -0.95 5.01
C TYR A 112 12.59 -0.82 6.19
N GLN A 113 11.28 -0.90 5.94
CA GLN A 113 10.25 -0.72 6.94
C GLN A 113 10.36 -1.69 8.15
N PRO A 114 10.60 -3.00 7.97
CA PRO A 114 10.86 -3.89 9.10
C PRO A 114 12.09 -3.50 9.91
N ALA A 115 13.16 -3.01 9.27
CA ALA A 115 14.38 -2.60 9.98
C ALA A 115 14.15 -1.35 10.84
N VAL A 116 13.42 -0.34 10.35
CA VAL A 116 13.00 0.84 11.11
C VAL A 116 12.18 0.44 12.32
N ARG A 117 11.10 -0.31 12.11
CA ARG A 117 10.19 -0.75 13.20
C ARG A 117 10.89 -1.61 14.24
N ALA A 118 11.83 -2.48 13.83
CA ALA A 118 12.63 -3.28 14.74
C ALA A 118 13.70 -2.48 15.49
N SER A 119 14.05 -1.26 15.07
CA SER A 119 14.98 -0.38 15.77
C SER A 119 14.35 0.35 16.96
N LEU A 120 13.03 0.59 16.92
CA LEU A 120 12.32 1.38 17.94
C LEU A 120 12.41 0.78 19.35
N PRO A 121 12.13 -0.52 19.59
CA PRO A 121 12.21 -1.10 20.92
C PRO A 121 13.64 -1.20 21.47
N LEU A 122 14.67 -0.99 20.62
CA LEU A 122 16.07 -0.91 21.06
C LEU A 122 16.46 0.48 21.58
N LEU A 123 15.64 1.50 21.30
CA LEU A 123 15.91 2.90 21.59
C LEU A 123 14.90 3.51 22.57
N LEU A 124 13.72 2.93 22.68
CA LEU A 124 12.59 3.49 23.41
C LEU A 124 11.87 2.40 24.20
N ASP A 125 11.44 2.73 25.42
CA ASP A 125 10.71 1.84 26.32
C ASP A 125 9.33 2.40 26.71
N GLY A 126 8.42 1.51 27.08
CA GLY A 126 7.12 1.84 27.65
C GLY A 126 6.33 2.90 26.87
N ALA A 127 5.95 3.99 27.52
CA ALA A 127 5.18 5.08 26.91
C ALA A 127 5.96 5.84 25.81
N ALA A 128 7.30 5.84 25.86
CA ALA A 128 8.14 6.46 24.84
C ALA A 128 8.11 5.63 23.54
N LEU A 129 8.08 4.29 23.64
CA LEU A 129 7.94 3.40 22.47
C LEU A 129 6.58 3.59 21.79
N ALA A 130 5.49 3.70 22.55
CA ALA A 130 4.18 3.96 21.99
C ALA A 130 4.13 5.30 21.23
N ARG A 131 4.73 6.36 21.80
CA ARG A 131 4.87 7.67 21.12
C ARG A 131 5.76 7.59 19.90
N GLY A 132 6.86 6.84 19.95
CA GLY A 132 7.75 6.62 18.81
C GLY A 132 7.04 5.95 17.65
N ASN A 133 6.28 4.88 17.92
CA ASN A 133 5.46 4.22 16.90
C ASN A 133 4.41 5.16 16.29
N ALA A 134 3.77 6.02 17.11
CA ALA A 134 2.81 7.01 16.61
C ALA A 134 3.48 8.05 15.70
N VAL A 135 4.69 8.50 16.01
CA VAL A 135 5.44 9.43 15.14
C VAL A 135 5.79 8.78 13.80
N ILE A 136 6.30 7.54 13.81
CA ILE A 136 6.61 6.81 12.58
C ILE A 136 5.34 6.62 11.73
N GLN A 137 4.23 6.22 12.35
CA GLN A 137 2.96 6.08 11.64
C GLN A 137 2.45 7.41 11.05
N LEU A 138 2.68 8.53 11.77
CA LEU A 138 2.35 9.86 11.26
C LEU A 138 3.21 10.22 10.04
N VAL A 139 4.49 9.89 10.06
CA VAL A 139 5.40 10.10 8.92
C VAL A 139 4.94 9.29 7.71
N ASP A 140 4.66 7.98 7.88
CA ASP A 140 4.14 7.12 6.81
C ASP A 140 2.85 7.71 6.20
N THR A 141 1.96 8.20 7.04
CA THR A 141 0.69 8.82 6.68
C THR A 141 0.84 10.11 5.87
N ILE A 142 1.74 11.01 6.34
CA ILE A 142 2.03 12.28 5.65
C ILE A 142 2.69 12.01 4.30
N ASP A 143 3.56 11.00 4.24
CA ASP A 143 4.21 10.54 3.02
C ASP A 143 3.19 10.07 1.97
N GLU A 144 2.26 9.20 2.35
CA GLU A 144 1.19 8.74 1.47
C GLU A 144 0.28 9.88 0.97
N LEU A 145 0.07 10.90 1.81
CA LEU A 145 -0.79 12.04 1.48
C LEU A 145 -0.07 13.05 0.57
N LEU A 146 1.16 13.42 0.90
CA LEU A 146 1.91 14.47 0.21
C LEU A 146 2.77 13.95 -0.94
N GLY A 147 3.13 12.67 -0.93
CA GLY A 147 3.98 12.05 -1.95
C GLY A 147 3.48 12.27 -3.37
N PRO A 148 2.21 12.01 -3.71
CA PRO A 148 1.66 12.28 -5.03
C PRO A 148 1.72 13.76 -5.43
N LEU A 149 1.42 14.68 -4.51
CA LEU A 149 1.47 16.12 -4.77
C LEU A 149 2.90 16.59 -5.07
N LEU A 150 3.84 16.19 -4.22
CA LEU A 150 5.27 16.51 -4.41
C LEU A 150 5.80 15.85 -5.68
N GLY A 151 5.47 14.58 -5.92
CA GLY A 151 5.85 13.86 -7.13
C GLY A 151 5.36 14.54 -8.41
N SER A 152 4.11 15.02 -8.42
CA SER A 152 3.54 15.75 -9.54
C SER A 152 4.25 17.08 -9.78
N VAL A 153 4.44 17.90 -8.73
CA VAL A 153 5.09 19.19 -8.82
C VAL A 153 6.55 19.03 -9.27
N LEU A 154 7.29 18.12 -8.65
CA LEU A 154 8.69 17.90 -8.96
C LEU A 154 8.88 17.30 -10.36
N LEU A 155 8.00 16.40 -10.78
CA LEU A 155 8.02 15.86 -12.14
C LEU A 155 7.78 16.98 -13.19
N HIS A 156 6.83 17.88 -12.91
CA HIS A 156 6.52 18.99 -13.81
C HIS A 156 7.66 20.02 -13.89
N THR A 157 8.28 20.35 -12.76
CA THR A 157 9.31 21.40 -12.67
C THR A 157 10.70 20.92 -13.09
N LEU A 158 11.11 19.72 -12.67
CA LEU A 158 12.45 19.18 -12.89
C LEU A 158 12.51 18.14 -14.03
N GLY A 159 11.36 17.68 -14.50
CA GLY A 159 11.27 16.51 -15.36
C GLY A 159 11.71 15.22 -14.65
N LEU A 160 11.53 14.07 -15.31
CA LEU A 160 11.86 12.77 -14.70
C LEU A 160 13.35 12.66 -14.36
N ARG A 161 14.25 13.13 -15.23
CA ARG A 161 15.69 13.07 -14.98
C ARG A 161 16.12 13.87 -13.76
N GLY A 162 15.61 15.10 -13.63
CA GLY A 162 15.89 15.96 -12.48
C GLY A 162 15.35 15.38 -11.18
N LEU A 163 14.13 14.82 -11.22
CA LEU A 163 13.53 14.14 -10.07
C LEU A 163 14.33 12.92 -9.62
N LEU A 164 14.78 12.07 -10.56
CA LEU A 164 15.63 10.91 -10.25
C LEU A 164 16.93 11.33 -9.58
N LEU A 165 17.58 12.39 -10.08
CA LEU A 165 18.83 12.93 -9.49
C LEU A 165 18.59 13.53 -8.11
N LEU A 166 17.52 14.30 -7.93
CA LEU A 166 17.15 14.85 -6.62
C LEU A 166 16.95 13.75 -5.59
N CYS A 167 16.17 12.72 -5.94
CA CYS A 167 15.93 11.59 -5.04
C CYS A 167 17.20 10.78 -4.79
N ALA A 168 18.08 10.62 -5.80
CA ALA A 168 19.38 9.97 -5.60
C ALA A 168 20.24 10.72 -4.57
N VAL A 169 20.24 12.04 -4.59
CA VAL A 169 20.93 12.86 -3.58
C VAL A 169 20.29 12.71 -2.21
N CYS A 170 18.95 12.74 -2.12
CA CYS A 170 18.23 12.53 -0.87
C CYS A 170 18.57 11.17 -0.24
N PHE A 171 18.52 10.08 -1.02
CA PHE A 171 18.90 8.76 -0.55
C PHE A 171 20.38 8.68 -0.15
N ALA A 172 21.29 9.32 -0.89
CA ALA A 172 22.70 9.35 -0.53
C ALA A 172 22.95 10.08 0.80
N VAL A 173 22.29 11.22 1.01
CA VAL A 173 22.36 11.98 2.27
C VAL A 173 21.81 11.16 3.43
N SER A 174 20.64 10.51 3.26
CA SER A 174 20.07 9.63 4.26
C SER A 174 21.02 8.47 4.58
N ALA A 175 21.56 7.78 3.58
CA ALA A 175 22.49 6.68 3.75
C ALA A 175 23.76 7.06 4.53
N LEU A 176 24.33 8.24 4.26
CA LEU A 176 25.50 8.76 4.99
C LEU A 176 25.15 9.06 6.43
N TRP A 177 23.98 9.63 6.68
CA TRP A 177 23.56 9.96 8.04
C TRP A 177 23.23 8.69 8.84
N GLU A 178 22.56 7.72 8.24
CA GLU A 178 22.23 6.44 8.86
C GLU A 178 23.47 5.65 9.30
N ARG A 179 24.58 5.74 8.57
CA ARG A 179 25.86 5.13 8.97
C ARG A 179 26.37 5.63 10.33
N THR A 180 25.98 6.83 10.74
CA THR A 180 26.39 7.45 12.00
C THR A 180 25.47 7.13 13.18
N LEU A 181 24.34 6.42 12.95
CA LEU A 181 23.35 6.14 13.99
C LEU A 181 23.87 5.08 14.98
N PRO A 182 23.92 5.36 16.29
CA PRO A 182 24.32 4.40 17.31
C PRO A 182 23.12 3.52 17.71
N ILE A 183 22.68 2.62 16.83
CA ILE A 183 21.59 1.68 17.13
C ILE A 183 22.20 0.44 17.79
N PRO A 184 21.80 0.07 19.03
CA PRO A 184 22.27 -1.13 19.69
C PRO A 184 21.95 -2.38 18.87
N HIS A 185 22.89 -3.34 18.84
CA HIS A 185 22.65 -4.62 18.21
C HIS A 185 22.24 -5.64 19.27
N ALA A 186 20.96 -5.96 19.30
CA ALA A 186 20.46 -7.10 20.07
C ALA A 186 19.98 -8.15 19.05
N PRO A 187 20.68 -9.28 18.90
CA PRO A 187 20.17 -10.39 18.12
C PRO A 187 18.89 -10.92 18.79
N ALA A 188 17.85 -11.14 17.99
CA ALA A 188 16.61 -11.70 18.50
C ALA A 188 16.88 -13.04 19.21
N ALA A 189 16.37 -13.19 20.43
CA ALA A 189 16.37 -14.49 21.11
C ALA A 189 15.64 -15.50 20.18
N ARG A 190 16.30 -16.61 19.87
CA ARG A 190 15.69 -17.70 19.11
C ARG A 190 14.48 -18.21 19.87
N SER A 191 13.29 -17.83 19.46
CA SER A 191 12.09 -18.50 19.93
C SER A 191 12.01 -19.86 19.25
N ASP A 192 12.45 -20.88 19.93
CA ASP A 192 12.53 -22.28 19.45
C ASP A 192 11.16 -22.97 19.32
N GLN A 193 10.06 -22.26 19.52
CA GLN A 193 8.72 -22.84 19.38
C GLN A 193 8.22 -22.78 17.94
N ARG A 194 8.83 -23.56 17.07
CA ARG A 194 8.30 -23.85 15.74
C ARG A 194 7.24 -24.95 15.87
N LEU A 195 5.98 -24.59 16.08
CA LEU A 195 4.88 -25.54 15.89
C LEU A 195 4.77 -25.94 14.41
N PRO A 196 4.58 -27.23 14.13
CA PRO A 196 4.49 -27.69 12.75
C PRO A 196 3.26 -27.10 12.05
N PRO A 197 3.36 -26.74 10.78
CA PRO A 197 2.25 -26.13 10.01
C PRO A 197 0.96 -26.95 10.04
N LYS A 198 1.06 -28.28 10.11
CA LYS A 198 -0.09 -29.20 10.12
C LYS A 198 -1.01 -29.06 11.34
N ALA A 199 -0.49 -28.62 12.50
CA ALA A 199 -1.30 -28.43 13.72
C ALA A 199 -2.11 -27.11 13.70
N LEU A 200 -1.78 -26.21 12.81
CA LEU A 200 -2.39 -24.89 12.66
C LEU A 200 -3.71 -24.91 11.83
N PHE A 201 -3.81 -25.81 10.85
CA PHE A 201 -4.87 -25.80 9.84
C PHE A 201 -6.31 -26.02 10.36
N PRO A 202 -6.64 -26.91 11.29
CA PRO A 202 -8.04 -27.15 11.67
C PRO A 202 -8.69 -25.98 12.44
N ARG A 203 -7.91 -25.32 13.32
CA ARG A 203 -8.35 -24.16 14.11
C ARG A 203 -8.30 -22.85 13.30
N ALA A 204 -7.56 -22.84 12.20
CA ALA A 204 -7.40 -21.70 11.31
C ALA A 204 -8.53 -21.52 10.29
N ARG A 205 -9.40 -22.51 10.08
CA ARG A 205 -10.45 -22.46 9.04
C ARG A 205 -11.30 -21.19 9.05
N PRO A 206 -11.84 -20.69 10.19
CA PRO A 206 -12.61 -19.45 10.20
C PRO A 206 -11.72 -18.23 9.86
N LEU A 207 -10.47 -18.19 10.34
CA LEU A 207 -9.52 -17.12 10.05
C LEU A 207 -9.10 -17.11 8.58
N LEU A 208 -8.91 -18.29 7.97
CA LEU A 208 -8.63 -18.42 6.54
C LEU A 208 -9.79 -17.95 5.66
N ARG A 209 -11.04 -18.13 6.09
CA ARG A 209 -12.20 -17.58 5.38
C ARG A 209 -12.22 -16.04 5.42
N LEU A 210 -11.83 -15.45 6.55
CA LEU A 210 -11.70 -14.00 6.66
C LEU A 210 -10.54 -13.48 5.78
N ALA A 211 -9.41 -14.19 5.74
CA ALA A 211 -8.30 -13.90 4.85
C ALA A 211 -8.71 -13.97 3.37
N ALA A 212 -9.53 -14.97 3.00
CA ALA A 212 -10.04 -15.10 1.64
C ALA A 212 -10.92 -13.92 1.22
N VAL A 213 -11.72 -13.34 2.12
CA VAL A 213 -12.49 -12.12 1.83
C VAL A 213 -11.54 -10.96 1.50
N LEU A 214 -10.49 -10.76 2.29
CA LEU A 214 -9.50 -9.72 2.02
C LEU A 214 -8.73 -9.96 0.72
N ALA A 215 -8.34 -11.22 0.47
CA ALA A 215 -7.66 -11.61 -0.77
C ALA A 215 -8.54 -11.35 -2.02
N LEU A 216 -9.84 -11.68 -1.95
CA LEU A 216 -10.78 -11.44 -3.04
C LEU A 216 -11.02 -9.94 -3.26
N LEU A 217 -11.07 -9.11 -2.20
CA LEU A 217 -11.14 -7.66 -2.35
C LEU A 217 -9.89 -7.10 -3.03
N ASN A 218 -8.71 -7.55 -2.63
CA ASN A 218 -7.44 -7.16 -3.25
C ASN A 218 -7.29 -7.66 -4.70
N LEU A 219 -7.97 -8.75 -5.05
CA LEU A 219 -7.98 -9.27 -6.41
C LEU A 219 -8.95 -8.53 -7.32
N ALA A 220 -10.18 -8.27 -6.83
CA ALA A 220 -11.31 -7.91 -7.71
C ALA A 220 -11.87 -6.50 -7.48
N VAL A 221 -11.52 -5.81 -6.41
CA VAL A 221 -12.09 -4.50 -6.07
C VAL A 221 -11.02 -3.42 -5.98
N VAL A 222 -9.98 -3.65 -5.19
CA VAL A 222 -8.89 -2.66 -5.01
C VAL A 222 -8.24 -2.27 -6.34
N PRO A 223 -7.93 -3.20 -7.27
CA PRO A 223 -7.31 -2.87 -8.54
C PRO A 223 -8.20 -2.04 -9.48
N ALA A 224 -9.52 -2.16 -9.35
CA ALA A 224 -10.45 -1.32 -10.13
C ALA A 224 -10.23 0.18 -9.86
N VAL A 225 -9.77 0.53 -8.66
CA VAL A 225 -9.48 1.91 -8.26
C VAL A 225 -7.99 2.23 -8.40
N THR A 226 -7.09 1.37 -7.93
CA THR A 226 -5.64 1.67 -7.96
C THR A 226 -5.06 1.71 -9.37
N VAL A 227 -5.56 0.88 -10.29
CA VAL A 227 -5.24 0.93 -11.72
C VAL A 227 -6.20 1.86 -12.47
N GLY A 228 -7.49 1.82 -12.09
CA GLY A 228 -8.54 2.57 -12.78
C GLY A 228 -8.43 4.07 -12.63
N VAL A 229 -8.21 4.60 -11.41
CA VAL A 229 -8.16 6.05 -11.18
C VAL A 229 -7.11 6.76 -12.04
N PRO A 230 -5.84 6.31 -12.13
CA PRO A 230 -4.87 6.91 -13.03
C PRO A 230 -5.31 6.89 -14.50
N LEU A 231 -5.86 5.77 -14.96
CA LEU A 231 -6.36 5.63 -16.34
C LEU A 231 -7.56 6.54 -16.61
N LEU A 232 -8.50 6.65 -15.68
CA LEU A 232 -9.68 7.50 -15.80
C LEU A 232 -9.30 8.98 -15.81
N VAL A 233 -8.48 9.44 -14.87
CA VAL A 233 -8.13 10.86 -14.74
C VAL A 233 -7.24 11.31 -15.89
N VAL A 234 -6.19 10.53 -16.22
CA VAL A 234 -5.17 10.95 -17.19
C VAL A 234 -5.59 10.67 -18.64
N ARG A 235 -6.24 9.52 -18.91
CA ARG A 235 -6.58 9.10 -20.27
C ARG A 235 -8.02 9.35 -20.64
N TYR A 236 -8.97 8.90 -19.83
CA TYR A 236 -10.38 9.01 -20.17
C TYR A 236 -10.88 10.46 -20.09
N TYR A 237 -10.56 11.16 -18.98
CA TYR A 237 -10.93 12.56 -18.82
C TYR A 237 -9.87 13.54 -19.35
N ALA A 238 -8.66 13.09 -19.67
CA ALA A 238 -7.54 13.89 -20.16
C ALA A 238 -7.17 15.08 -19.23
N PHE A 239 -7.33 14.91 -17.90
CA PHE A 239 -6.95 15.91 -16.92
C PHE A 239 -5.44 15.92 -16.67
N SER A 240 -4.97 16.96 -15.97
CA SER A 240 -3.56 17.18 -15.66
C SER A 240 -3.01 16.16 -14.64
N ASP A 241 -1.68 16.07 -14.60
CA ASP A 241 -0.96 15.27 -13.61
C ASP A 241 -1.26 15.73 -12.18
N THR A 242 -1.46 17.05 -11.99
CA THR A 242 -1.89 17.61 -10.71
C THR A 242 -3.27 17.13 -10.29
N ALA A 243 -4.20 16.99 -11.24
CA ALA A 243 -5.53 16.45 -10.94
C ALA A 243 -5.43 14.98 -10.46
N LEU A 244 -4.58 14.16 -11.07
CA LEU A 244 -4.30 12.82 -10.58
C LEU A 244 -3.69 12.84 -9.19
N ALA A 245 -2.70 13.71 -8.95
CA ALA A 245 -2.06 13.85 -7.64
C ALA A 245 -3.07 14.23 -6.55
N VAL A 246 -3.97 15.18 -6.83
CA VAL A 246 -5.06 15.56 -5.92
C VAL A 246 -5.97 14.37 -5.64
N THR A 247 -6.35 13.59 -6.67
CA THR A 247 -7.21 12.42 -6.49
C THR A 247 -6.51 11.35 -5.63
N GLN A 248 -5.22 11.08 -5.85
CA GLN A 248 -4.49 10.10 -5.04
C GLN A 248 -4.29 10.58 -3.60
N SER A 249 -4.00 11.86 -3.39
CA SER A 249 -3.94 12.44 -2.04
C SER A 249 -5.29 12.39 -1.34
N ALA A 250 -6.40 12.62 -2.06
CA ALA A 250 -7.74 12.44 -1.52
C ALA A 250 -8.00 10.98 -1.11
N MET A 251 -7.55 10.00 -1.91
CA MET A 251 -7.64 8.58 -1.57
C MET A 251 -6.89 8.26 -0.26
N SER A 252 -5.67 8.76 -0.11
CA SER A 252 -4.86 8.59 1.11
C SER A 252 -5.55 9.24 2.32
N ALA A 253 -6.08 10.46 2.16
CA ALA A 253 -6.88 11.14 3.20
C ALA A 253 -8.13 10.33 3.59
N GLY A 254 -8.78 9.69 2.60
CA GLY A 254 -9.89 8.76 2.84
C GLY A 254 -9.47 7.58 3.72
N GLY A 255 -8.34 6.94 3.41
CA GLY A 255 -7.76 5.86 4.21
C GLY A 255 -7.52 6.27 5.66
N LEU A 256 -6.97 7.48 5.86
CA LEU A 256 -6.77 8.07 7.19
C LEU A 256 -8.09 8.26 7.95
N LEU A 257 -9.10 8.84 7.28
CA LEU A 257 -10.42 9.02 7.89
C LEU A 257 -11.00 7.67 8.32
N GLY A 258 -10.88 6.63 7.48
CA GLY A 258 -11.29 5.28 7.81
C GLY A 258 -10.61 4.73 9.07
N GLY A 259 -9.30 4.98 9.21
CA GLY A 259 -8.52 4.64 10.40
C GLY A 259 -9.00 5.37 11.66
N VAL A 260 -9.20 6.68 11.57
CA VAL A 260 -9.71 7.50 12.67
C VAL A 260 -11.12 7.07 13.10
N LEU A 261 -12.00 6.80 12.13
CA LEU A 261 -13.36 6.30 12.39
C LEU A 261 -13.32 4.93 13.07
N ALA A 262 -12.42 4.02 12.63
CA ALA A 262 -12.24 2.73 13.30
C ALA A 262 -11.83 2.90 14.76
N GLY A 263 -10.90 3.80 15.06
CA GLY A 263 -10.45 4.10 16.41
C GLY A 263 -11.56 4.76 17.27
N ALA A 264 -12.23 5.78 16.75
CA ALA A 264 -13.29 6.50 17.45
C ALA A 264 -14.50 5.63 17.80
N PHE A 265 -14.84 4.71 16.90
CA PHE A 265 -15.97 3.80 17.07
C PHE A 265 -15.60 2.40 17.55
N ALA A 266 -14.35 2.17 17.99
CA ALA A 266 -13.83 0.85 18.37
C ALA A 266 -14.74 0.08 19.35
N LYS A 267 -15.31 0.75 20.35
CA LYS A 267 -16.25 0.17 21.33
C LYS A 267 -17.61 -0.24 20.74
N ARG A 268 -18.00 0.29 19.59
CA ARG A 268 -19.27 0.05 18.90
C ARG A 268 -19.14 -0.79 17.63
N LEU A 269 -17.92 -1.04 17.20
CA LEU A 269 -17.58 -1.72 15.95
C LEU A 269 -17.47 -3.23 16.19
N PHE A 270 -18.63 -3.91 16.24
CA PHE A 270 -18.70 -5.37 16.23
C PHE A 270 -18.60 -5.92 14.80
N LEU A 271 -18.18 -7.20 14.65
CA LEU A 271 -18.09 -7.94 13.39
C LEU A 271 -19.33 -7.80 12.48
N ARG A 272 -20.51 -7.59 13.07
CA ARG A 272 -21.76 -7.32 12.33
C ARG A 272 -21.70 -6.08 11.45
N ARG A 273 -20.87 -5.10 11.79
CA ARG A 273 -20.68 -3.86 11.01
C ARG A 273 -19.61 -3.99 9.92
N GLY A 274 -18.78 -5.04 9.94
CA GLY A 274 -17.87 -5.37 8.84
C GLY A 274 -18.64 -5.64 7.54
N THR A 275 -19.83 -6.23 7.62
CA THR A 275 -20.70 -6.38 6.45
C THR A 275 -21.22 -5.06 5.92
N ALA A 276 -21.52 -4.07 6.79
CA ALA A 276 -21.94 -2.75 6.35
C ALA A 276 -20.82 -2.01 5.59
N ALA A 277 -19.57 -2.14 6.04
CA ALA A 277 -18.43 -1.56 5.32
C ALA A 277 -18.25 -2.20 3.92
N LEU A 278 -18.46 -3.53 3.80
CA LEU A 278 -18.43 -4.21 2.51
C LEU A 278 -19.55 -3.74 1.57
N TRP A 279 -20.76 -3.57 2.08
CA TRP A 279 -21.87 -3.03 1.29
C TRP A 279 -21.64 -1.56 0.91
N CYS A 280 -20.97 -0.77 1.76
CA CYS A 280 -20.55 0.57 1.41
C CYS A 280 -19.53 0.56 0.26
N ILE A 281 -18.52 -0.33 0.31
CA ILE A 281 -17.56 -0.54 -0.79
C ILE A 281 -18.30 -0.91 -2.08
N THR A 282 -19.26 -1.83 -2.01
CA THR A 282 -20.07 -2.27 -3.15
C THR A 282 -20.86 -1.11 -3.75
N ALA A 283 -21.53 -0.31 -2.91
CA ALA A 283 -22.30 0.86 -3.36
C ALA A 283 -21.40 1.91 -4.02
N VAL A 284 -20.21 2.17 -3.43
CA VAL A 284 -19.23 3.10 -4.01
C VAL A 284 -18.72 2.60 -5.36
N CYS A 285 -18.44 1.30 -5.52
CA CYS A 285 -18.06 0.74 -6.82
C CYS A 285 -19.14 0.94 -7.90
N ALA A 286 -20.39 0.71 -7.54
CA ALA A 286 -21.52 0.93 -8.46
C ALA A 286 -21.67 2.41 -8.84
N LEU A 287 -21.55 3.32 -7.85
CA LEU A 287 -21.60 4.77 -8.08
C LEU A 287 -20.42 5.25 -8.93
N LEU A 288 -19.21 4.69 -8.74
CA LEU A 288 -18.07 4.95 -9.61
C LEU A 288 -18.36 4.55 -11.06
N GLY A 289 -19.00 3.39 -11.28
CA GLY A 289 -19.44 2.98 -12.60
C GLY A 289 -20.42 3.95 -13.24
N LEU A 290 -21.37 4.50 -12.46
CA LEU A 290 -22.33 5.52 -12.94
C LEU A 290 -21.64 6.86 -13.21
N ALA A 291 -20.66 7.26 -12.39
CA ALA A 291 -19.94 8.53 -12.54
C ALA A 291 -19.10 8.59 -13.84
N VAL A 292 -18.75 7.43 -14.40
CA VAL A 292 -17.90 7.32 -15.61
C VAL A 292 -18.74 7.01 -16.87
N LEU A 293 -20.07 7.12 -16.81
CA LEU A 293 -20.90 6.95 -17.98
C LEU A 293 -20.67 8.10 -19.00
N PRO A 294 -20.73 7.82 -20.30
CA PRO A 294 -20.48 8.82 -21.35
C PRO A 294 -21.42 10.04 -21.30
N CYS A 295 -22.58 9.92 -20.66
CA CYS A 295 -23.52 11.03 -20.50
C CYS A 295 -23.11 12.02 -19.40
N VAL A 296 -22.12 11.70 -18.57
CA VAL A 296 -21.66 12.55 -17.45
C VAL A 296 -20.59 13.51 -17.97
N PRO A 297 -20.75 14.84 -17.75
CA PRO A 297 -19.72 15.82 -18.11
C PRO A 297 -18.38 15.50 -17.43
N ALA A 298 -17.25 15.66 -18.13
CA ALA A 298 -15.93 15.28 -17.65
C ALA A 298 -15.56 15.89 -16.28
N ALA A 299 -15.88 17.18 -16.07
CA ALA A 299 -15.63 17.85 -14.79
C ALA A 299 -16.44 17.25 -13.64
N ALA A 300 -17.73 16.96 -13.87
CA ALA A 300 -18.59 16.31 -12.86
C ALA A 300 -18.14 14.88 -12.59
N GLY A 301 -17.77 14.14 -13.64
CA GLY A 301 -17.21 12.78 -13.54
C GLY A 301 -15.92 12.76 -12.74
N TYR A 302 -15.00 13.69 -12.97
CA TYR A 302 -13.74 13.81 -12.20
C TYR A 302 -14.00 14.08 -10.71
N ILE A 303 -14.88 15.04 -10.38
CA ILE A 303 -15.24 15.36 -9.00
C ILE A 303 -15.87 14.14 -8.32
N ALA A 304 -16.79 13.46 -9.03
CA ALA A 304 -17.44 12.26 -8.50
C ALA A 304 -16.44 11.12 -8.29
N VAL A 305 -15.54 10.85 -9.26
CA VAL A 305 -14.49 9.81 -9.13
C VAL A 305 -13.57 10.12 -7.95
N THR A 306 -13.12 11.36 -7.78
CA THR A 306 -12.26 11.77 -6.67
C THR A 306 -12.95 11.59 -5.32
N SER A 307 -14.21 12.07 -5.19
CA SER A 307 -14.98 11.96 -3.96
C SER A 307 -15.33 10.50 -3.61
N LEU A 308 -15.71 9.72 -4.60
CA LEU A 308 -16.04 8.30 -4.41
C LEU A 308 -14.79 7.46 -4.11
N ALA A 309 -13.64 7.76 -4.73
CA ALA A 309 -12.37 7.11 -4.41
C ALA A 309 -11.92 7.40 -2.98
N PHE A 310 -12.11 8.64 -2.49
CA PHE A 310 -11.93 8.98 -1.06
C PHE A 310 -12.82 8.12 -0.16
N CYS A 311 -14.13 8.04 -0.44
CA CYS A 311 -15.08 7.21 0.32
C CYS A 311 -14.72 5.73 0.27
N MET A 312 -14.25 5.25 -0.88
CA MET A 312 -13.79 3.86 -1.10
C MET A 312 -12.63 3.52 -0.16
N MET A 313 -11.60 4.38 -0.12
CA MET A 313 -10.44 4.16 0.73
C MET A 313 -10.81 4.25 2.22
N ALA A 314 -11.71 5.15 2.60
CA ALA A 314 -12.20 5.23 3.97
C ALA A 314 -12.93 3.94 4.39
N ALA A 315 -13.81 3.42 3.54
CA ALA A 315 -14.54 2.18 3.79
C ALA A 315 -13.62 0.95 3.80
N ALA A 316 -12.63 0.91 2.90
CA ALA A 316 -11.65 -0.17 2.82
C ALA A 316 -10.75 -0.21 4.06
N ALA A 317 -10.22 0.93 4.50
CA ALA A 317 -9.41 1.03 5.71
C ALA A 317 -10.21 0.64 6.96
N LEU A 318 -11.44 1.12 7.09
CA LEU A 318 -12.35 0.75 8.17
C LEU A 318 -12.58 -0.78 8.18
N PHE A 319 -12.89 -1.37 7.03
CA PHE A 319 -13.10 -2.82 6.91
C PHE A 319 -11.83 -3.61 7.27
N GLN A 320 -10.67 -3.20 6.80
CA GLN A 320 -9.39 -3.86 7.06
C GLN A 320 -9.07 -3.86 8.56
N ILE A 321 -9.26 -2.75 9.26
CA ILE A 321 -9.03 -2.63 10.71
C ILE A 321 -9.99 -3.54 11.48
N LEU A 322 -11.28 -3.56 11.11
CA LEU A 322 -12.26 -4.45 11.71
C LEU A 322 -11.89 -5.92 11.54
N LEU A 323 -11.46 -6.27 10.32
CA LEU A 323 -11.05 -7.63 9.98
C LEU A 323 -9.81 -8.05 10.79
N PHE A 324 -8.78 -7.22 10.83
CA PHE A 324 -7.57 -7.50 11.60
C PHE A 324 -7.84 -7.60 13.10
N THR A 325 -8.67 -6.72 13.64
CA THR A 325 -9.10 -6.79 15.05
C THR A 325 -9.82 -8.11 15.35
N ALA A 326 -10.72 -8.52 14.45
CA ALA A 326 -11.43 -9.79 14.60
C ALA A 326 -10.49 -11.00 14.56
N ILE A 327 -9.50 -10.98 13.66
CA ILE A 327 -8.49 -12.03 13.54
C ILE A 327 -7.64 -12.09 14.82
N GLN A 328 -7.18 -10.94 15.32
CA GLN A 328 -6.39 -10.84 16.54
C GLN A 328 -7.15 -11.38 17.77
N ALA A 329 -8.43 -11.07 17.86
CA ALA A 329 -9.27 -11.52 18.97
C ALA A 329 -9.53 -13.04 18.97
N HIS A 330 -9.51 -13.69 17.80
CA HIS A 330 -9.81 -15.13 17.66
C HIS A 330 -8.55 -15.98 17.40
N ALA A 331 -7.39 -15.36 17.23
CA ALA A 331 -6.13 -16.07 17.04
C ALA A 331 -5.72 -16.79 18.35
N PRO A 332 -5.21 -18.04 18.27
CA PRO A 332 -4.69 -18.73 19.44
C PRO A 332 -3.60 -17.94 20.14
N THR A 333 -3.61 -17.94 21.47
CA THR A 333 -2.62 -17.26 22.31
C THR A 333 -1.19 -17.68 21.94
N GLY A 334 -0.30 -16.72 21.76
CA GLY A 334 1.10 -16.95 21.35
C GLY A 334 1.34 -17.16 19.85
N GLN A 335 0.29 -17.19 19.01
CA GLN A 335 0.42 -17.41 17.56
C GLN A 335 -0.16 -16.26 16.71
N THR A 336 -0.67 -15.22 17.36
CA THR A 336 -1.35 -14.08 16.69
C THR A 336 -0.48 -13.46 15.59
N GLY A 337 0.81 -13.26 15.86
CA GLY A 337 1.74 -12.67 14.86
C GLY A 337 1.88 -13.53 13.60
N ARG A 338 1.96 -14.86 13.75
CA ARG A 338 2.07 -15.80 12.62
C ARG A 338 0.81 -15.81 11.75
N PHE A 339 -0.37 -15.81 12.40
CA PHE A 339 -1.64 -15.73 11.68
C PHE A 339 -1.77 -14.39 10.94
N MET A 340 -1.44 -13.29 11.59
CA MET A 340 -1.47 -11.96 10.97
C MET A 340 -0.54 -11.89 9.75
N SER A 341 0.71 -12.35 9.88
CA SER A 341 1.65 -12.38 8.76
C SER A 341 1.16 -13.24 7.60
N LEU A 342 0.64 -14.45 7.89
CA LEU A 342 0.13 -15.34 6.86
C LEU A 342 -1.05 -14.71 6.11
N ILE A 343 -1.98 -14.11 6.83
CA ILE A 343 -3.17 -13.48 6.24
C ILE A 343 -2.78 -12.26 5.41
N THR A 344 -1.87 -11.42 5.92
CA THR A 344 -1.37 -10.25 5.19
C THR A 344 -0.67 -10.67 3.90
N VAL A 345 0.20 -11.68 3.97
CA VAL A 345 0.90 -12.19 2.78
C VAL A 345 -0.09 -12.77 1.76
N CYS A 346 -1.03 -13.61 2.19
CA CYS A 346 -2.05 -14.16 1.29
C CYS A 346 -2.90 -13.07 0.64
N ALA A 347 -3.27 -12.05 1.40
CA ALA A 347 -4.04 -10.93 0.89
C ALA A 347 -3.23 -10.06 -0.11
N CYS A 348 -1.97 -9.80 0.21
CA CYS A 348 -1.11 -8.98 -0.65
C CYS A 348 -0.68 -9.70 -1.93
N LEU A 349 -0.51 -11.04 -1.91
CA LEU A 349 -0.15 -11.82 -3.09
C LEU A 349 -1.20 -11.77 -4.22
N THR A 350 -2.48 -11.53 -3.88
CA THR A 350 -3.56 -11.43 -4.87
C THR A 350 -3.62 -10.07 -5.55
N GLN A 351 -3.06 -9.02 -4.96
CA GLN A 351 -3.11 -7.66 -5.48
C GLN A 351 -2.39 -7.50 -6.84
N PRO A 352 -1.16 -8.02 -7.05
CA PRO A 352 -0.51 -7.95 -8.36
C PRO A 352 -1.33 -8.64 -9.47
N ALA A 353 -1.89 -9.80 -9.19
CA ALA A 353 -2.73 -10.52 -10.14
C ALA A 353 -3.99 -9.70 -10.50
N GLY A 354 -4.61 -9.07 -9.52
CA GLY A 354 -5.73 -8.16 -9.72
C GLY A 354 -5.34 -6.94 -10.57
N GLN A 355 -4.22 -6.30 -10.30
CA GLN A 355 -3.75 -5.14 -11.07
C GLN A 355 -3.48 -5.48 -12.53
N ALA A 356 -2.85 -6.62 -12.81
CA ALA A 356 -2.62 -7.10 -14.17
C ALA A 356 -3.96 -7.38 -14.89
N ALA A 357 -4.89 -8.09 -14.23
CA ALA A 357 -6.21 -8.39 -14.78
C ALA A 357 -7.02 -7.12 -15.08
N PHE A 358 -7.06 -6.15 -14.17
CA PHE A 358 -7.77 -4.89 -14.39
C PHE A 358 -7.08 -4.00 -15.44
N GLY A 359 -5.75 -4.05 -15.55
CA GLY A 359 -5.03 -3.41 -16.66
C GLY A 359 -5.48 -3.95 -18.02
N LEU A 360 -5.65 -5.27 -18.14
CA LEU A 360 -6.21 -5.92 -19.34
C LEU A 360 -7.66 -5.54 -19.57
N LEU A 361 -8.50 -5.54 -18.52
CA LEU A 361 -9.92 -5.15 -18.63
C LEU A 361 -10.07 -3.70 -19.08
N TYR A 362 -9.34 -2.76 -18.50
CA TYR A 362 -9.36 -1.35 -18.95
C TYR A 362 -8.81 -1.17 -20.37
N GLY A 363 -7.86 -2.03 -20.79
CA GLY A 363 -7.40 -2.05 -22.17
C GLY A 363 -8.46 -2.54 -23.15
N HIS A 364 -9.18 -3.60 -22.79
CA HIS A 364 -10.23 -4.17 -23.62
C HIS A 364 -11.49 -3.27 -23.71
N PHE A 365 -11.88 -2.68 -22.58
CA PHE A 365 -13.04 -1.79 -22.47
C PHE A 365 -12.65 -0.31 -22.47
N ALA A 366 -11.62 0.09 -23.22
CA ALA A 366 -11.11 1.46 -23.23
C ALA A 366 -12.17 2.50 -23.60
N ALA A 367 -13.12 2.16 -24.50
CA ALA A 367 -14.23 3.02 -24.89
C ALA A 367 -15.34 3.12 -23.84
N LEU A 368 -15.45 2.13 -22.94
CA LEU A 368 -16.51 2.06 -21.93
C LEU A 368 -15.94 1.62 -20.56
N PRO A 369 -15.12 2.46 -19.92
CA PRO A 369 -14.47 2.11 -18.66
C PRO A 369 -15.46 1.88 -17.50
N SER A 370 -16.69 2.39 -17.59
CA SER A 370 -17.78 2.09 -16.66
C SER A 370 -18.09 0.60 -16.57
N ALA A 371 -17.94 -0.17 -17.66
CA ALA A 371 -18.14 -1.63 -17.65
C ALA A 371 -17.17 -2.31 -16.70
N VAL A 372 -15.90 -1.87 -16.64
CA VAL A 372 -14.90 -2.43 -15.73
C VAL A 372 -15.27 -2.16 -14.28
N LEU A 373 -15.78 -0.97 -13.98
CA LEU A 373 -16.22 -0.61 -12.62
C LEU A 373 -17.48 -1.39 -12.21
N PHE A 374 -18.40 -1.66 -13.14
CA PHE A 374 -19.56 -2.51 -12.87
C PHE A 374 -19.16 -3.99 -12.65
N THR A 375 -18.14 -4.51 -13.35
CA THR A 375 -17.62 -5.85 -13.04
C THR A 375 -17.03 -5.92 -11.62
N ALA A 376 -16.30 -4.87 -11.19
CA ALA A 376 -15.81 -4.78 -9.80
C ALA A 376 -16.96 -4.69 -8.79
N ALA A 377 -18.02 -3.93 -9.09
CA ALA A 377 -19.23 -3.85 -8.27
C ALA A 377 -19.93 -5.21 -8.16
N ALA A 378 -20.09 -5.92 -9.26
CA ALA A 378 -20.68 -7.26 -9.28
C ALA A 378 -19.84 -8.25 -8.44
N ALA A 379 -18.51 -8.25 -8.62
CA ALA A 379 -17.60 -9.05 -7.79
C ALA A 379 -17.73 -8.69 -6.30
N SER A 380 -17.82 -7.40 -5.98
CA SER A 380 -18.01 -6.91 -4.60
C SER A 380 -19.35 -7.37 -3.99
N ILE A 381 -20.43 -7.45 -4.78
CA ILE A 381 -21.72 -8.04 -4.32
C ILE A 381 -21.52 -9.49 -3.88
N PHE A 382 -20.90 -10.32 -4.74
CA PHE A 382 -20.63 -11.72 -4.39
C PHE A 382 -19.76 -11.87 -3.14
N ILE A 383 -18.71 -11.05 -3.03
CA ILE A 383 -17.84 -11.04 -1.85
C ILE A 383 -18.62 -10.63 -0.60
N SER A 384 -19.48 -9.60 -0.68
CA SER A 384 -20.28 -9.10 0.44
C SER A 384 -21.32 -10.12 0.89
N LEU A 385 -21.97 -10.82 -0.04
CA LEU A 385 -22.89 -11.92 0.27
C LEU A 385 -22.16 -13.09 0.96
N ALA A 386 -21.06 -13.55 0.39
CA ALA A 386 -20.25 -14.63 0.97
C ALA A 386 -19.73 -14.25 2.38
N ALA A 387 -19.21 -13.02 2.53
CA ALA A 387 -18.72 -12.52 3.81
C ALA A 387 -19.83 -12.40 4.85
N SER A 388 -21.05 -12.02 4.47
CA SER A 388 -22.19 -11.93 5.39
C SER A 388 -22.51 -13.26 6.09
N HIS A 389 -22.38 -14.37 5.37
CA HIS A 389 -22.53 -15.72 5.93
C HIS A 389 -21.39 -16.08 6.89
N ILE A 390 -20.15 -15.70 6.55
CA ILE A 390 -18.97 -15.95 7.39
C ILE A 390 -19.06 -15.16 8.69
N PHE A 391 -19.43 -13.88 8.63
CA PHE A 391 -19.54 -13.01 9.81
C PHE A 391 -20.70 -13.41 10.73
N LYS A 392 -21.85 -13.86 10.20
CA LYS A 392 -22.95 -14.38 11.00
C LYS A 392 -22.53 -15.61 11.81
N ARG A 393 -21.79 -16.54 11.19
CA ARG A 393 -21.26 -17.75 11.88
C ARG A 393 -20.19 -17.39 12.90
N ALA A 394 -19.27 -16.45 12.60
CA ALA A 394 -18.26 -16.02 13.57
C ALA A 394 -18.88 -15.32 14.80
N ALA A 395 -19.96 -14.56 14.63
CA ALA A 395 -20.67 -13.94 15.74
C ALA A 395 -21.43 -14.92 16.65
N SER A 396 -21.79 -16.13 16.17
CA SER A 396 -22.38 -17.18 16.98
C SER A 396 -21.35 -17.88 17.87
N PHE A 397 -20.09 -17.98 17.45
CA PHE A 397 -19.00 -18.54 18.27
C PHE A 397 -18.55 -17.62 19.42
N SER A 398 -18.82 -16.32 19.36
CA SER A 398 -18.51 -15.35 20.43
C SER A 398 -19.53 -15.38 21.59
N LYS A 399 -20.62 -16.14 21.46
CA LYS A 399 -21.69 -16.25 22.47
C LYS A 399 -21.68 -17.61 23.21
N SER A 400 -20.89 -18.56 22.77
CA SER A 400 -20.58 -19.83 23.46
C SER A 400 -19.22 -19.75 24.13
#